data_e89a05f3dee438a2be95a1e735cfd511
#
_entry.id   e89a05f3dee438a2be95a1e735cfd511
#
_cell.length_a   1.000
_cell.length_b   1.000
_cell.length_c   1.000
_cell.angle_alpha   90.00
_cell.angle_beta   90.00
_cell.angle_gamma   90.00
#
_symmetry.space_group_name_H-M   'P 1'
#
loop_
_entity.id
_entity.type
_entity.pdbx_description
1 polymer ?
#
loop_
_entity_poly.entity_id
_entity_poly.type
_entity_poly.pdbx_seq_one_letter_code
_entity_poly.pdbx_strand_id
1 'polypeptide(L)'
;MAAMRAQPMQVLPVAPGSHVPLRRHVRHPREILTLVVAIIASLLLLLAAFAEVSAAIDEQRTPDVYALALVFAPLLVWFARGQLWAQQRLTGIKLTPEQFPEAYAMLVDAAGRSGLSYVPDAYVVLGNGVINAAASGHGFRRFVFVNSDLLEVGGAAREPDALRFVIAHEVGHIAAGHVSYWRILGTFASQWIPIVGSTLSRAQEYTADNYGHALAPQGARSAMATLAGGKYLGRSVDVDAMADRAVTEPGFFVWVTNAAASHPVLLWRMHALRDRRRPGRLLWRPREPWLWGTPAAPGAYALPAMVGFSPTPLPEVLSTRQVADRVPVDAVANTASGALSSAVPYAVPAVVSEGADAAPEPRRDPTGQPEPVRDDDRWRP
;
A
#
# COMPACT_ATOMS: atom_id res chain seq x y z
N MET A 1 24.03 -10.49 26.51
CA MET A 1 23.35 -9.95 25.32
C MET A 1 23.36 -11.04 24.23
N ALA A 2 22.31 -11.83 24.09
CA ALA A 2 22.20 -12.81 23.03
C ALA A 2 21.95 -12.05 21.72
N ALA A 3 22.86 -12.17 20.76
CA ALA A 3 22.69 -11.61 19.42
C ALA A 3 21.42 -12.22 18.82
N MET A 4 20.40 -11.41 18.63
CA MET A 4 19.15 -11.76 17.97
C MET A 4 19.53 -12.09 16.52
N ARG A 5 19.75 -13.37 16.21
CA ARG A 5 20.00 -13.85 14.86
C ARG A 5 18.79 -13.44 14.01
N ALA A 6 19.04 -12.60 13.00
CA ALA A 6 18.03 -12.31 11.98
C ALA A 6 17.55 -13.66 11.43
N GLN A 7 16.24 -13.95 11.56
CA GLN A 7 15.69 -15.16 10.98
C GLN A 7 16.04 -15.19 9.48
N PRO A 8 16.50 -16.32 8.96
CA PRO A 8 16.78 -16.44 7.54
C PRO A 8 15.49 -16.21 6.75
N MET A 9 15.60 -15.49 5.64
CA MET A 9 14.52 -15.29 4.69
C MET A 9 14.02 -16.67 4.23
N GLN A 10 12.73 -16.96 4.40
CA GLN A 10 12.17 -18.24 3.97
C GLN A 10 12.30 -18.35 2.45
N VAL A 11 13.14 -19.26 2.00
CA VAL A 11 13.28 -19.61 0.58
C VAL A 11 12.07 -20.49 0.22
N LEU A 12 11.26 -20.02 -0.73
CA LEU A 12 10.17 -20.84 -1.27
C LEU A 12 10.78 -22.04 -2.03
N PRO A 13 10.29 -23.27 -1.77
CA PRO A 13 10.65 -24.37 -2.63
C PRO A 13 10.15 -24.07 -4.05
N VAL A 14 11.08 -23.89 -4.99
CA VAL A 14 10.75 -23.76 -6.40
C VAL A 14 10.23 -25.13 -6.86
N ALA A 15 8.92 -25.24 -7.03
CA ALA A 15 8.36 -26.42 -7.69
C ALA A 15 8.91 -26.48 -9.12
N PRO A 16 9.54 -27.58 -9.53
CA PRO A 16 10.02 -27.72 -10.90
C PRO A 16 8.82 -27.85 -11.83
N GLY A 17 8.56 -26.84 -12.61
CA GLY A 17 7.55 -26.89 -13.66
C GLY A 17 6.75 -25.62 -13.83
N SER A 18 7.10 -24.84 -14.85
CA SER A 18 6.19 -24.02 -15.65
C SER A 18 5.48 -22.82 -15.00
N HIS A 19 6.16 -21.96 -14.28
CA HIS A 19 5.64 -20.62 -14.08
C HIS A 19 6.35 -19.66 -15.05
N VAL A 20 5.71 -19.34 -16.17
CA VAL A 20 6.11 -18.18 -16.97
C VAL A 20 6.02 -16.97 -16.05
N PRO A 21 7.14 -16.29 -15.77
CA PRO A 21 7.10 -15.16 -14.85
C PRO A 21 6.09 -14.13 -15.35
N LEU A 22 5.11 -13.77 -14.53
CA LEU A 22 4.09 -12.76 -14.83
C LEU A 22 4.68 -11.39 -15.24
N ARG A 23 5.97 -11.20 -15.02
CA ARG A 23 6.69 -9.92 -15.14
C ARG A 23 6.48 -9.15 -16.45
N ARG A 24 6.32 -9.80 -17.59
CA ARG A 24 6.21 -9.10 -18.89
C ARG A 24 4.77 -8.77 -19.27
N HIS A 25 3.80 -9.59 -18.91
CA HIS A 25 2.43 -9.47 -19.36
C HIS A 25 1.55 -8.58 -18.46
N VAL A 26 1.96 -8.34 -17.20
CA VAL A 26 1.21 -7.54 -16.24
C VAL A 26 1.63 -6.08 -16.17
N ARG A 27 2.81 -5.72 -16.72
CA ARG A 27 3.27 -4.32 -16.67
C ARG A 27 2.38 -3.41 -17.50
N HIS A 28 2.12 -2.21 -16.95
CA HIS A 28 1.49 -1.15 -17.74
C HIS A 28 2.39 -0.81 -18.95
N PRO A 29 1.85 -0.74 -20.17
CA PRO A 29 2.67 -0.62 -21.40
C PRO A 29 3.54 0.65 -21.45
N ARG A 30 3.16 1.70 -20.72
CA ARG A 30 3.95 2.94 -20.64
C ARG A 30 4.88 3.00 -19.43
N GLU A 31 4.91 2.00 -18.57
CA GLU A 31 5.73 2.03 -17.34
C GLU A 31 7.22 2.19 -17.65
N ILE A 32 7.74 1.41 -18.61
CA ILE A 32 9.17 1.51 -18.95
C ILE A 32 9.50 2.85 -19.59
N LEU A 33 8.64 3.37 -20.48
CA LEU A 33 8.84 4.68 -21.07
C LEU A 33 8.86 5.78 -20.00
N THR A 34 7.87 5.79 -19.10
CA THR A 34 7.82 6.79 -18.02
C THR A 34 8.99 6.63 -17.04
N LEU A 35 9.47 5.41 -16.81
CA LEU A 35 10.67 5.15 -16.01
C LEU A 35 11.92 5.78 -16.66
N VAL A 36 12.13 5.56 -17.95
CA VAL A 36 13.26 6.13 -18.68
C VAL A 36 13.21 7.67 -18.66
N VAL A 37 12.05 8.26 -18.93
CA VAL A 37 11.84 9.72 -18.83
C VAL A 37 12.17 10.23 -17.42
N ALA A 38 11.69 9.55 -16.37
CA ALA A 38 11.94 9.94 -15.01
C ALA A 38 13.43 9.82 -14.61
N ILE A 39 14.14 8.80 -15.09
CA ILE A 39 15.58 8.64 -14.86
C ILE A 39 16.35 9.76 -15.55
N ILE A 40 16.04 10.05 -16.84
CA ILE A 40 16.71 11.13 -17.55
C ILE A 40 16.47 12.47 -16.86
N ALA A 41 15.22 12.76 -16.50
CA ALA A 41 14.87 14.00 -15.79
C ALA A 41 15.57 14.11 -14.43
N SER A 42 15.65 13.00 -13.68
CA SER A 42 16.38 12.96 -12.40
C SER A 42 17.88 13.21 -12.60
N LEU A 43 18.47 12.60 -13.62
CA LEU A 43 19.89 12.77 -13.91
C LEU A 43 20.21 14.22 -14.28
N LEU A 44 19.38 14.86 -15.14
CA LEU A 44 19.55 16.27 -15.52
C LEU A 44 19.45 17.20 -14.29
N LEU A 45 18.48 16.97 -13.39
CA LEU A 45 18.37 17.75 -12.15
C LEU A 45 19.56 17.53 -11.22
N LEU A 46 20.05 16.30 -11.07
CA LEU A 46 21.23 16.01 -10.27
C LEU A 46 22.49 16.67 -10.84
N LEU A 47 22.67 16.66 -12.16
CA LEU A 47 23.78 17.36 -12.82
C LEU A 47 23.70 18.87 -12.60
N ALA A 48 22.50 19.46 -12.73
CA ALA A 48 22.28 20.88 -12.47
C ALA A 48 22.57 21.24 -10.99
N ALA A 49 22.09 20.42 -10.06
CA ALA A 49 22.36 20.61 -8.63
C ALA A 49 23.86 20.52 -8.29
N PHE A 50 24.54 19.55 -8.89
CA PHE A 50 25.97 19.38 -8.71
C PHE A 50 26.77 20.57 -9.28
N ALA A 51 26.39 21.06 -10.46
CA ALA A 51 27.01 22.23 -11.10
C ALA A 51 26.80 23.49 -10.26
N GLU A 52 25.58 23.69 -9.70
CA GLU A 52 25.28 24.81 -8.80
C GLU A 52 26.13 24.76 -7.53
N VAL A 53 26.22 23.60 -6.87
CA VAL A 53 27.03 23.44 -5.65
C VAL A 53 28.51 23.69 -5.95
N SER A 54 29.03 23.20 -7.08
CA SER A 54 30.42 23.43 -7.47
C SER A 54 30.70 24.91 -7.74
N ALA A 55 29.83 25.59 -8.49
CA ALA A 55 29.95 27.02 -8.77
C ALA A 55 29.87 27.86 -7.46
N ALA A 56 28.97 27.49 -6.55
CA ALA A 56 28.88 28.18 -5.27
C ALA A 56 30.19 28.08 -4.43
N ILE A 57 30.85 26.91 -4.47
CA ILE A 57 32.13 26.69 -3.80
C ILE A 57 33.21 27.56 -4.45
N ASP A 58 33.32 27.56 -5.79
CA ASP A 58 34.31 28.33 -6.53
C ASP A 58 34.12 29.85 -6.31
N GLU A 59 32.88 30.32 -6.25
CA GLU A 59 32.52 31.71 -6.01
C GLU A 59 32.49 32.10 -4.51
N GLN A 60 32.84 31.16 -3.62
CA GLN A 60 32.84 31.36 -2.16
C GLN A 60 31.48 31.84 -1.59
N ARG A 61 30.37 31.45 -2.21
CA ARG A 61 29.01 31.74 -1.74
C ARG A 61 28.36 30.48 -1.14
N THR A 62 27.28 30.67 -0.42
CA THR A 62 26.49 29.55 0.10
C THR A 62 25.74 28.85 -1.06
N PRO A 63 25.87 27.52 -1.21
CA PRO A 63 25.09 26.77 -2.17
C PRO A 63 23.60 26.86 -1.91
N ASP A 64 22.78 26.72 -2.94
CA ASP A 64 21.33 26.61 -2.83
C ASP A 64 20.94 25.38 -2.02
N VAL A 65 19.99 25.56 -1.07
CA VAL A 65 19.57 24.49 -0.15
C VAL A 65 18.91 23.33 -0.86
N TYR A 66 18.18 23.58 -1.96
CA TYR A 66 17.53 22.51 -2.73
C TYR A 66 18.56 21.72 -3.56
N ALA A 67 19.58 22.40 -4.07
CA ALA A 67 20.70 21.74 -4.74
C ALA A 67 21.46 20.83 -3.77
N LEU A 68 21.76 21.29 -2.56
CA LEU A 68 22.35 20.47 -1.51
C LEU A 68 21.46 19.28 -1.16
N ALA A 69 20.15 19.50 -0.97
CA ALA A 69 19.20 18.42 -0.67
C ALA A 69 19.17 17.36 -1.77
N LEU A 70 19.25 17.76 -3.05
CA LEU A 70 19.33 16.81 -4.17
C LEU A 70 20.63 16.02 -4.18
N VAL A 71 21.78 16.66 -3.92
CA VAL A 71 23.10 15.98 -3.84
C VAL A 71 23.12 14.97 -2.70
N PHE A 72 22.53 15.30 -1.55
CA PHE A 72 22.46 14.39 -0.39
C PHE A 72 21.26 13.43 -0.44
N ALA A 73 20.40 13.50 -1.44
CA ALA A 73 19.20 12.65 -1.55
C ALA A 73 19.48 11.14 -1.41
N PRO A 74 20.56 10.55 -1.99
CA PRO A 74 20.84 9.12 -1.80
C PRO A 74 21.00 8.72 -0.34
N LEU A 75 21.67 9.55 0.45
CA LEU A 75 21.87 9.33 1.89
C LEU A 75 20.56 9.50 2.66
N LEU A 76 19.80 10.54 2.35
CA LEU A 76 18.48 10.79 2.96
C LEU A 76 17.50 9.66 2.68
N VAL A 77 17.43 9.18 1.44
CA VAL A 77 16.60 8.04 1.06
C VAL A 77 17.03 6.77 1.78
N TRP A 78 18.34 6.51 1.85
CA TRP A 78 18.86 5.34 2.58
C TRP A 78 18.46 5.39 4.06
N PHE A 79 18.65 6.53 4.71
CA PHE A 79 18.30 6.73 6.12
C PHE A 79 16.79 6.58 6.36
N ALA A 80 15.94 7.28 5.58
CA ALA A 80 14.50 7.24 5.72
C ALA A 80 13.95 5.81 5.54
N ARG A 81 14.47 5.04 4.57
CA ARG A 81 14.07 3.65 4.36
C ARG A 81 14.56 2.73 5.48
N GLY A 82 15.74 3.00 6.03
CA GLY A 82 16.25 2.30 7.20
C GLY A 82 15.37 2.52 8.43
N GLN A 83 14.97 3.77 8.65
CA GLN A 83 14.04 4.14 9.72
C GLN A 83 12.66 3.50 9.54
N LEU A 84 12.09 3.57 8.35
CA LEU A 84 10.81 2.91 8.06
C LEU A 84 10.89 1.41 8.34
N TRP A 85 11.95 0.74 7.89
CA TRP A 85 12.14 -0.69 8.13
C TRP A 85 12.30 -1.01 9.63
N ALA A 86 13.07 -0.22 10.36
CA ALA A 86 13.26 -0.37 11.79
C ALA A 86 11.93 -0.17 12.54
N GLN A 87 11.17 0.87 12.17
CA GLN A 87 9.85 1.15 12.75
C GLN A 87 8.90 -0.03 12.60
N GLN A 88 8.77 -0.60 11.38
CA GLN A 88 7.88 -1.75 11.15
C GLN A 88 8.28 -2.96 12.00
N ARG A 89 9.56 -3.19 12.20
CA ARG A 89 10.06 -4.29 13.03
C ARG A 89 9.87 -4.09 14.53
N LEU A 90 9.84 -2.86 14.98
CA LEU A 90 9.72 -2.53 16.41
C LEU A 90 8.28 -2.36 16.86
N THR A 91 7.41 -1.85 15.98
CA THR A 91 6.02 -1.53 16.34
C THR A 91 4.98 -2.40 15.63
N GLY A 92 5.32 -2.97 14.48
CA GLY A 92 4.42 -3.83 13.71
C GLY A 92 4.37 -5.26 14.22
N ILE A 93 3.22 -5.89 14.11
CA ILE A 93 3.02 -7.30 14.41
C ILE A 93 3.43 -8.12 13.19
N LYS A 94 4.48 -8.94 13.30
CA LYS A 94 4.98 -9.72 12.17
C LYS A 94 3.98 -10.81 11.77
N LEU A 95 3.70 -10.94 10.46
CA LEU A 95 2.95 -12.07 9.92
C LEU A 95 3.81 -13.33 9.94
N THR A 96 3.29 -14.39 10.55
CA THR A 96 3.90 -15.72 10.60
C THR A 96 2.82 -16.78 10.46
N PRO A 97 3.17 -18.06 10.23
CA PRO A 97 2.19 -19.15 10.25
C PRO A 97 1.39 -19.24 11.54
N GLU A 98 1.99 -18.86 12.67
CA GLU A 98 1.39 -18.90 14.00
C GLU A 98 0.61 -17.61 14.32
N GLN A 99 0.97 -16.51 13.66
CA GLN A 99 0.41 -15.19 13.89
C GLN A 99 -0.16 -14.61 12.61
N PHE A 100 -1.47 -14.52 12.49
CA PHE A 100 -2.24 -14.20 11.27
C PHE A 100 -2.05 -15.21 10.14
N PRO A 101 -2.33 -16.51 10.37
CA PRO A 101 -2.05 -17.59 9.43
C PRO A 101 -2.71 -17.39 8.07
N GLU A 102 -3.93 -16.85 8.03
CA GLU A 102 -4.67 -16.56 6.79
C GLU A 102 -3.93 -15.52 5.93
N ALA A 103 -3.58 -14.37 6.50
CA ALA A 103 -2.86 -13.31 5.79
C ALA A 103 -1.45 -13.77 5.39
N TYR A 104 -0.80 -14.59 6.23
CA TYR A 104 0.50 -15.18 5.90
C TYR A 104 0.40 -16.14 4.70
N ALA A 105 -0.62 -17.00 4.66
CA ALA A 105 -0.84 -17.90 3.53
C ALA A 105 -1.10 -17.14 2.23
N MET A 106 -1.85 -16.03 2.28
CA MET A 106 -2.06 -15.14 1.13
C MET A 106 -0.75 -14.53 0.64
N LEU A 107 0.15 -14.12 1.56
CA LEU A 107 1.46 -13.57 1.22
C LEU A 107 2.36 -14.60 0.54
N VAL A 108 2.40 -15.83 1.06
CA VAL A 108 3.17 -16.95 0.49
C VAL A 108 2.70 -17.29 -0.92
N ASP A 109 1.37 -17.42 -1.11
CA ASP A 109 0.76 -17.66 -2.42
C ASP A 109 1.09 -16.56 -3.43
N ALA A 110 0.89 -15.29 -3.03
CA ALA A 110 1.19 -14.15 -3.88
C ALA A 110 2.68 -14.09 -4.26
N ALA A 111 3.60 -14.31 -3.31
CA ALA A 111 5.03 -14.30 -3.56
C ALA A 111 5.44 -15.41 -4.55
N GLY A 112 4.99 -16.64 -4.32
CA GLY A 112 5.29 -17.78 -5.19
C GLY A 112 4.77 -17.58 -6.61
N ARG A 113 3.50 -17.22 -6.75
CA ARG A 113 2.87 -17.01 -8.07
C ARG A 113 3.41 -15.75 -8.80
N SER A 114 3.93 -14.78 -8.09
CA SER A 114 4.64 -13.64 -8.70
C SER A 114 6.06 -13.96 -9.16
N GLY A 115 6.56 -15.17 -8.91
CA GLY A 115 7.90 -15.60 -9.26
C GLY A 115 9.00 -15.02 -8.38
N LEU A 116 8.68 -14.65 -7.14
CA LEU A 116 9.69 -14.34 -6.14
C LEU A 116 10.31 -15.63 -5.62
N SER A 117 11.63 -15.61 -5.41
CA SER A 117 12.37 -16.74 -4.83
C SER A 117 12.32 -16.79 -3.30
N TYR A 118 11.61 -15.85 -2.68
CA TYR A 118 11.49 -15.70 -1.23
C TYR A 118 10.15 -15.09 -0.84
N VAL A 119 9.73 -15.31 0.39
CA VAL A 119 8.59 -14.62 0.99
C VAL A 119 9.08 -13.31 1.60
N PRO A 120 8.54 -12.14 1.21
CA PRO A 120 8.86 -10.88 1.86
C PRO A 120 8.47 -10.91 3.33
N ASP A 121 9.18 -10.17 4.18
CA ASP A 121 8.69 -9.92 5.54
C ASP A 121 7.35 -9.15 5.45
N ALA A 122 6.41 -9.43 6.35
CA ALA A 122 5.17 -8.66 6.39
C ALA A 122 4.77 -8.34 7.82
N TYR A 123 4.11 -7.17 8.00
CA TYR A 123 3.74 -6.64 9.30
C TYR A 123 2.31 -6.08 9.26
N VAL A 124 1.56 -6.34 10.33
CA VAL A 124 0.30 -5.62 10.61
C VAL A 124 0.65 -4.41 11.47
N VAL A 125 0.17 -3.24 11.05
CA VAL A 125 0.39 -1.97 11.76
C VAL A 125 -0.94 -1.32 12.09
N LEU A 126 -0.96 -0.47 13.12
CA LEU A 126 -2.18 0.27 13.47
C LEU A 126 -2.61 1.18 12.34
N GLY A 127 -3.85 1.01 11.90
CA GLY A 127 -4.45 1.80 10.80
C GLY A 127 -5.21 3.03 11.27
N ASN A 128 -5.67 3.07 12.53
CA ASN A 128 -6.48 4.17 13.08
C ASN A 128 -7.68 4.56 12.20
N GLY A 129 -8.34 3.57 11.62
CA GLY A 129 -9.46 3.76 10.71
C GLY A 129 -9.06 3.94 9.23
N VAL A 130 -7.79 4.05 8.92
CA VAL A 130 -7.30 4.16 7.54
C VAL A 130 -7.07 2.77 6.96
N ILE A 131 -7.70 2.49 5.82
CA ILE A 131 -7.43 1.30 5.03
C ILE A 131 -6.22 1.58 4.15
N ASN A 132 -5.11 0.94 4.44
CA ASN A 132 -3.88 1.08 3.66
C ASN A 132 -3.01 -0.18 3.76
N ALA A 133 -2.16 -0.36 2.77
CA ALA A 133 -1.05 -1.27 2.77
C ALA A 133 0.09 -0.64 1.96
N ALA A 134 1.31 -1.07 2.14
CA ALA A 134 2.40 -0.63 1.29
C ALA A 134 3.56 -1.64 1.27
N ALA A 135 4.25 -1.70 0.13
CA ALA A 135 5.50 -2.41 -0.03
C ALA A 135 6.69 -1.46 0.08
N SER A 136 7.76 -1.91 0.73
CA SER A 136 9.00 -1.16 0.83
C SER A 136 10.21 -2.11 0.90
N GLY A 137 11.39 -1.56 1.13
CA GLY A 137 12.60 -2.36 1.31
C GLY A 137 13.78 -1.54 1.78
N HIS A 138 14.68 -2.19 2.52
CA HIS A 138 15.96 -1.63 2.95
C HIS A 138 17.07 -2.65 2.72
N GLY A 139 18.20 -2.23 2.15
CA GLY A 139 19.23 -3.16 1.70
C GLY A 139 18.69 -4.18 0.70
N PHE A 140 18.94 -5.44 0.95
CA PHE A 140 18.41 -6.56 0.15
C PHE A 140 17.04 -7.08 0.62
N ARG A 141 16.52 -6.58 1.75
CA ARG A 141 15.24 -7.02 2.29
C ARG A 141 14.09 -6.24 1.69
N ARG A 142 12.99 -6.94 1.45
CA ARG A 142 11.73 -6.37 1.02
C ARG A 142 10.67 -6.75 2.04
N PHE A 143 9.76 -5.84 2.29
CA PHE A 143 8.68 -6.06 3.25
C PHE A 143 7.40 -5.39 2.78
N VAL A 144 6.30 -5.92 3.29
CA VAL A 144 4.95 -5.39 3.14
C VAL A 144 4.44 -5.00 4.53
N PHE A 145 3.67 -3.95 4.64
CA PHE A 145 2.85 -3.71 5.83
C PHE A 145 1.39 -3.49 5.43
N VAL A 146 0.50 -3.93 6.30
CA VAL A 146 -0.94 -3.92 6.10
C VAL A 146 -1.57 -3.30 7.35
N ASN A 147 -2.47 -2.35 7.17
CA ASN A 147 -3.16 -1.75 8.31
C ASN A 147 -4.13 -2.73 8.96
N SER A 148 -4.18 -2.71 10.30
CA SER A 148 -5.04 -3.56 11.12
C SER A 148 -6.53 -3.47 10.76
N ASP A 149 -6.94 -2.36 10.17
CA ASP A 149 -8.33 -2.14 9.75
C ASP A 149 -8.79 -3.07 8.61
N LEU A 150 -7.88 -3.79 7.96
CA LEU A 150 -8.18 -4.87 7.02
C LEU A 150 -8.48 -6.21 7.70
N LEU A 151 -8.26 -6.30 9.02
CA LEU A 151 -8.46 -7.50 9.82
C LEU A 151 -9.58 -7.31 10.84
N GLU A 152 -10.18 -8.43 11.27
CA GLU A 152 -11.16 -8.49 12.37
C GLU A 152 -10.48 -8.75 13.70
N VAL A 153 -11.24 -8.61 14.77
CA VAL A 153 -10.82 -9.08 16.10
C VAL A 153 -10.55 -10.60 16.01
N GLY A 154 -9.38 -11.01 16.50
CA GLY A 154 -8.91 -12.39 16.37
C GLY A 154 -8.04 -12.66 15.14
N GLY A 155 -7.80 -11.64 14.29
CA GLY A 155 -6.82 -11.71 13.22
C GLY A 155 -7.32 -12.31 11.89
N ALA A 156 -8.61 -12.67 11.81
CA ALA A 156 -9.22 -13.06 10.54
C ALA A 156 -9.32 -11.86 9.59
N ALA A 157 -9.27 -12.10 8.30
CA ALA A 157 -9.50 -11.05 7.31
C ALA A 157 -10.96 -10.59 7.34
N ARG A 158 -11.16 -9.26 7.35
CA ARG A 158 -12.51 -8.66 7.31
C ARG A 158 -13.23 -8.98 5.99
N GLU A 159 -12.53 -8.83 4.90
CA GLU A 159 -12.94 -9.19 3.55
C GLU A 159 -11.80 -10.00 2.93
N PRO A 160 -11.81 -11.34 3.02
CA PRO A 160 -10.68 -12.19 2.63
C PRO A 160 -10.21 -11.96 1.19
N ASP A 161 -11.15 -11.81 0.26
CA ASP A 161 -10.82 -11.57 -1.16
C ASP A 161 -10.19 -10.18 -1.36
N ALA A 162 -10.69 -9.15 -0.64
CA ALA A 162 -10.09 -7.82 -0.67
C ALA A 162 -8.66 -7.84 -0.11
N LEU A 163 -8.44 -8.48 1.03
CA LEU A 163 -7.11 -8.61 1.63
C LEU A 163 -6.16 -9.36 0.71
N ARG A 164 -6.62 -10.45 0.08
CA ARG A 164 -5.84 -11.22 -0.90
C ARG A 164 -5.42 -10.35 -2.09
N PHE A 165 -6.33 -9.53 -2.63
CA PHE A 165 -6.02 -8.60 -3.70
C PHE A 165 -5.00 -7.56 -3.26
N VAL A 166 -5.17 -6.95 -2.08
CA VAL A 166 -4.25 -5.94 -1.53
C VAL A 166 -2.85 -6.52 -1.33
N ILE A 167 -2.74 -7.69 -0.71
CA ILE A 167 -1.44 -8.37 -0.54
C ILE A 167 -0.80 -8.68 -1.90
N ALA A 168 -1.59 -9.16 -2.87
CA ALA A 168 -1.09 -9.45 -4.22
C ALA A 168 -0.63 -8.18 -4.96
N HIS A 169 -1.31 -7.04 -4.77
CA HIS A 169 -0.92 -5.73 -5.26
C HIS A 169 0.45 -5.31 -4.68
N GLU A 170 0.62 -5.40 -3.36
CA GLU A 170 1.87 -5.04 -2.69
C GLU A 170 3.05 -5.95 -3.08
N VAL A 171 2.80 -7.26 -3.16
CA VAL A 171 3.79 -8.21 -3.68
C VAL A 171 4.10 -7.91 -5.15
N GLY A 172 3.13 -7.42 -5.92
CA GLY A 172 3.29 -6.93 -7.28
C GLY A 172 4.30 -5.80 -7.38
N HIS A 173 4.28 -4.81 -6.46
CA HIS A 173 5.30 -3.77 -6.39
C HIS A 173 6.71 -4.34 -6.18
N ILE A 174 6.85 -5.34 -5.33
CA ILE A 174 8.14 -6.01 -5.10
C ILE A 174 8.58 -6.77 -6.35
N ALA A 175 7.71 -7.58 -6.93
CA ALA A 175 8.00 -8.42 -8.11
C ALA A 175 8.30 -7.57 -9.35
N ALA A 176 7.63 -6.44 -9.52
CA ALA A 176 7.91 -5.49 -10.60
C ALA A 176 9.18 -4.65 -10.35
N GLY A 177 9.78 -4.72 -9.16
CA GLY A 177 11.00 -3.99 -8.80
C GLY A 177 10.77 -2.52 -8.45
N HIS A 178 9.53 -2.10 -8.17
CA HIS A 178 9.19 -0.71 -7.86
C HIS A 178 9.92 -0.20 -6.61
N VAL A 179 10.14 -1.08 -5.64
CA VAL A 179 10.77 -0.78 -4.34
C VAL A 179 12.29 -0.98 -4.32
N SER A 180 12.93 -1.22 -5.46
CA SER A 180 14.38 -1.39 -5.55
C SER A 180 15.12 -0.06 -5.39
N TYR A 181 16.28 -0.08 -4.73
CA TYR A 181 17.07 1.13 -4.50
C TYR A 181 17.46 1.86 -5.79
N TRP A 182 17.97 1.13 -6.79
CA TRP A 182 18.40 1.73 -8.04
C TRP A 182 17.27 2.50 -8.73
N ARG A 183 16.04 1.96 -8.65
CA ARG A 183 14.87 2.60 -9.27
C ARG A 183 14.45 3.84 -8.48
N ILE A 184 14.40 3.75 -7.15
CA ILE A 184 14.06 4.90 -6.30
C ILE A 184 15.08 6.02 -6.44
N LEU A 185 16.38 5.70 -6.35
CA LEU A 185 17.44 6.69 -6.51
C LEU A 185 17.50 7.25 -7.92
N GLY A 186 17.35 6.39 -8.94
CA GLY A 186 17.34 6.83 -10.34
C GLY A 186 16.16 7.71 -10.72
N THR A 187 15.06 7.69 -9.95
CA THR A 187 13.86 8.49 -10.22
C THR A 187 13.57 9.53 -9.13
N PHE A 188 14.40 9.63 -8.11
CA PHE A 188 14.15 10.47 -6.93
C PHE A 188 13.88 11.92 -7.31
N ALA A 189 14.79 12.54 -8.07
CA ALA A 189 14.69 13.96 -8.42
C ALA A 189 13.48 14.25 -9.34
N SER A 190 13.04 13.26 -10.14
CA SER A 190 11.84 13.43 -10.98
C SER A 190 10.56 13.64 -10.19
N GLN A 191 10.52 13.26 -8.90
CA GLN A 191 9.35 13.50 -8.04
C GLN A 191 9.11 15.00 -7.79
N TRP A 192 10.15 15.84 -7.96
CA TRP A 192 10.07 17.29 -7.85
C TRP A 192 9.60 17.97 -9.14
N ILE A 193 9.57 17.22 -10.25
CA ILE A 193 9.05 17.72 -11.53
C ILE A 193 7.56 17.40 -11.63
N PRO A 194 6.68 18.41 -11.67
CA PRO A 194 5.25 18.18 -11.83
C PRO A 194 4.96 17.24 -13.01
N ILE A 195 4.02 16.33 -12.82
CA ILE A 195 3.58 15.36 -13.83
C ILE A 195 4.58 14.21 -14.10
N VAL A 196 5.90 14.43 -14.11
CA VAL A 196 6.87 13.39 -14.50
C VAL A 196 6.87 12.25 -13.46
N GLY A 197 7.21 12.54 -12.22
CA GLY A 197 7.26 11.54 -11.16
C GLY A 197 5.90 10.90 -10.89
N SER A 198 4.85 11.72 -10.83
CA SER A 198 3.49 11.24 -10.60
C SER A 198 2.96 10.36 -11.75
N THR A 199 3.37 10.60 -13.01
CA THR A 199 2.98 9.74 -14.14
C THR A 199 3.64 8.38 -14.06
N LEU A 200 4.92 8.32 -13.68
CA LEU A 200 5.61 7.05 -13.40
C LEU A 200 4.92 6.30 -12.26
N SER A 201 4.65 6.98 -11.14
CA SER A 201 4.00 6.38 -9.99
C SER A 201 2.64 5.77 -10.36
N ARG A 202 1.80 6.49 -11.11
CA ARG A 202 0.52 5.97 -11.61
C ARG A 202 0.67 4.75 -12.52
N ALA A 203 1.71 4.71 -13.37
CA ALA A 203 1.98 3.53 -14.20
C ALA A 203 2.37 2.31 -13.36
N GLN A 204 3.13 2.53 -12.28
CA GLN A 204 3.50 1.48 -11.32
C GLN A 204 2.28 0.95 -10.56
N GLU A 205 1.36 1.83 -10.16
CA GLU A 205 0.12 1.45 -9.50
C GLU A 205 -0.76 0.55 -10.40
N TYR A 206 -0.94 0.92 -11.67
CA TYR A 206 -1.66 0.05 -12.61
C TYR A 206 -0.96 -1.28 -12.84
N THR A 207 0.36 -1.30 -12.80
CA THR A 207 1.11 -2.56 -12.83
C THR A 207 0.82 -3.41 -11.59
N ALA A 208 0.84 -2.81 -10.40
CA ALA A 208 0.51 -3.51 -9.16
C ALA A 208 -0.96 -3.97 -9.13
N ASP A 209 -1.90 -3.14 -9.61
CA ASP A 209 -3.30 -3.54 -9.80
C ASP A 209 -3.44 -4.73 -10.75
N ASN A 210 -2.61 -4.78 -11.80
CA ASN A 210 -2.57 -5.92 -12.72
C ASN A 210 -2.06 -7.19 -12.05
N TYR A 211 -1.06 -7.10 -11.15
CA TYR A 211 -0.65 -8.23 -10.31
C TYR A 211 -1.78 -8.66 -9.38
N GLY A 212 -2.39 -7.70 -8.67
CA GLY A 212 -3.55 -7.97 -7.81
C GLY A 212 -4.65 -8.72 -8.56
N HIS A 213 -5.04 -8.22 -9.74
CA HIS A 213 -6.06 -8.87 -10.57
C HIS A 213 -5.63 -10.24 -11.13
N ALA A 214 -4.35 -10.41 -11.51
CA ALA A 214 -3.87 -11.69 -12.03
C ALA A 214 -3.85 -12.79 -10.96
N LEU A 215 -3.58 -12.42 -9.72
CA LEU A 215 -3.43 -13.34 -8.60
C LEU A 215 -4.73 -13.56 -7.81
N ALA A 216 -5.58 -12.51 -7.73
CA ALA A 216 -6.81 -12.48 -6.96
C ALA A 216 -7.92 -11.69 -7.69
N PRO A 217 -8.38 -12.11 -8.88
CA PRO A 217 -9.35 -11.34 -9.68
C PRO A 217 -10.68 -11.13 -8.96
N GLN A 218 -11.13 -12.09 -8.16
CA GLN A 218 -12.36 -12.00 -7.38
C GLN A 218 -12.30 -10.89 -6.31
N GLY A 219 -11.10 -10.56 -5.82
CA GLY A 219 -10.88 -9.53 -4.79
C GLY A 219 -10.84 -8.10 -5.33
N ALA A 220 -10.74 -7.90 -6.65
CA ALA A 220 -10.56 -6.58 -7.22
C ALA A 220 -11.70 -5.61 -6.86
N ARG A 221 -12.96 -6.09 -6.95
CA ARG A 221 -14.14 -5.29 -6.64
C ARG A 221 -14.23 -4.96 -5.15
N SER A 222 -14.09 -5.95 -4.28
CA SER A 222 -14.17 -5.78 -2.83
C SER A 222 -13.01 -4.94 -2.29
N ALA A 223 -11.79 -5.08 -2.84
CA ALA A 223 -10.66 -4.23 -2.48
C ALA A 223 -10.91 -2.76 -2.83
N MET A 224 -11.40 -2.48 -4.04
CA MET A 224 -11.74 -1.12 -4.44
C MET A 224 -12.88 -0.53 -3.61
N ALA A 225 -13.90 -1.31 -3.29
CA ALA A 225 -14.99 -0.92 -2.41
C ALA A 225 -14.49 -0.60 -0.99
N THR A 226 -13.60 -1.42 -0.45
CA THR A 226 -12.98 -1.22 0.86
C THR A 226 -12.10 0.03 0.89
N LEU A 227 -11.32 0.28 -0.17
CA LEU A 227 -10.52 1.51 -0.30
C LEU A 227 -11.38 2.77 -0.39
N ALA A 228 -12.58 2.69 -1.00
CA ALA A 228 -13.49 3.82 -1.12
C ALA A 228 -14.29 4.09 0.17
N GLY A 229 -14.84 3.05 0.77
CA GLY A 229 -15.80 3.15 1.88
C GLY A 229 -15.21 2.83 3.25
N GLY A 230 -13.94 2.41 3.31
CA GLY A 230 -13.34 1.96 4.57
C GLY A 230 -13.99 0.67 5.09
N LYS A 231 -13.67 0.36 6.34
CA LYS A 231 -14.09 -0.89 6.98
C LYS A 231 -15.61 -1.02 7.25
N TYR A 232 -16.34 0.08 7.26
CA TYR A 232 -17.75 0.07 7.61
C TYR A 232 -18.66 0.23 6.40
N LEU A 233 -18.29 1.07 5.43
CA LEU A 233 -19.13 1.41 4.29
C LEU A 233 -18.76 0.64 3.02
N GLY A 234 -17.63 -0.09 3.00
CA GLY A 234 -17.14 -0.78 1.81
C GLY A 234 -18.20 -1.67 1.15
N ARG A 235 -18.98 -2.42 1.94
CA ARG A 235 -20.06 -3.30 1.42
C ARG A 235 -21.20 -2.55 0.75
N SER A 236 -21.39 -1.28 1.05
CA SER A 236 -22.43 -0.42 0.47
C SER A 236 -21.97 0.37 -0.75
N VAL A 237 -20.69 0.25 -1.14
CA VAL A 237 -20.12 0.98 -2.27
C VAL A 237 -20.52 0.32 -3.58
N ASP A 238 -21.20 1.07 -4.45
CA ASP A 238 -21.40 0.68 -5.84
C ASP A 238 -20.15 1.01 -6.66
N VAL A 239 -19.30 -0.02 -6.84
CA VAL A 239 -18.04 0.10 -7.58
C VAL A 239 -18.26 0.39 -9.06
N ASP A 240 -19.37 -0.09 -9.66
CA ASP A 240 -19.68 0.15 -11.07
C ASP A 240 -20.12 1.59 -11.29
N ALA A 241 -21.00 2.12 -10.45
CA ALA A 241 -21.37 3.53 -10.49
C ALA A 241 -20.15 4.44 -10.27
N MET A 242 -19.25 4.10 -9.36
CA MET A 242 -18.00 4.83 -9.18
C MET A 242 -17.09 4.74 -10.41
N ALA A 243 -16.97 3.57 -11.04
CA ALA A 243 -16.16 3.40 -12.25
C ALA A 243 -16.74 4.19 -13.44
N ASP A 244 -18.07 4.34 -13.54
CA ASP A 244 -18.71 5.16 -14.56
C ASP A 244 -18.38 6.65 -14.40
N ARG A 245 -18.28 7.12 -13.15
CA ARG A 245 -17.84 8.50 -12.87
C ARG A 245 -16.46 8.83 -13.44
N ALA A 246 -15.58 7.86 -13.62
CA ALA A 246 -14.28 8.08 -14.27
C ALA A 246 -14.43 8.66 -15.68
N VAL A 247 -15.54 8.35 -16.39
CA VAL A 247 -15.85 8.84 -17.73
C VAL A 247 -16.72 10.10 -17.69
N THR A 248 -17.65 10.17 -16.73
CA THR A 248 -18.67 11.23 -16.68
C THR A 248 -18.27 12.47 -15.88
N GLU A 249 -17.21 12.40 -15.07
CA GLU A 249 -16.71 13.54 -14.28
C GLU A 249 -15.61 14.31 -15.04
N PRO A 250 -15.93 15.36 -15.81
CA PRO A 250 -14.94 16.18 -16.49
C PRO A 250 -14.52 17.36 -15.60
N GLY A 251 -13.44 18.03 -15.95
CA GLY A 251 -13.10 19.31 -15.39
C GLY A 251 -11.60 19.52 -15.24
N PHE A 252 -11.20 20.78 -15.25
CA PHE A 252 -9.81 21.17 -15.09
C PHE A 252 -9.26 20.70 -13.72
N PHE A 253 -10.00 20.93 -12.66
CA PHE A 253 -9.55 20.52 -11.31
C PHE A 253 -9.51 19.00 -11.12
N VAL A 254 -10.40 18.25 -11.79
CA VAL A 254 -10.34 16.78 -11.83
C VAL A 254 -9.04 16.32 -12.48
N TRP A 255 -8.67 16.97 -13.58
CA TRP A 255 -7.39 16.70 -14.26
C TRP A 255 -6.19 17.06 -13.35
N VAL A 256 -6.18 18.25 -12.74
CA VAL A 256 -5.11 18.70 -11.82
C VAL A 256 -4.96 17.73 -10.65
N THR A 257 -6.07 17.34 -10.02
CA THR A 257 -6.08 16.38 -8.88
C THR A 257 -5.42 15.06 -9.27
N ASN A 258 -5.80 14.49 -10.41
CA ASN A 258 -5.17 13.24 -10.87
C ASN A 258 -3.71 13.46 -11.31
N ALA A 259 -3.39 14.57 -11.97
CA ALA A 259 -2.04 14.85 -12.46
C ALA A 259 -1.03 15.04 -11.29
N ALA A 260 -1.48 15.64 -10.20
CA ALA A 260 -0.67 15.85 -8.99
C ALA A 260 -0.58 14.60 -8.10
N ALA A 261 -1.55 13.69 -8.18
CA ALA A 261 -1.61 12.52 -7.33
C ALA A 261 -0.50 11.49 -7.67
N SER A 262 0.13 10.93 -6.65
CA SER A 262 1.09 9.82 -6.78
C SER A 262 0.40 8.51 -7.19
N HIS A 263 -0.88 8.33 -6.85
CA HIS A 263 -1.69 7.20 -7.24
C HIS A 263 -2.76 7.67 -8.24
N PRO A 264 -3.21 6.84 -9.19
CA PRO A 264 -4.38 7.17 -9.99
C PRO A 264 -5.57 7.36 -9.06
N VAL A 265 -6.41 8.36 -9.34
CA VAL A 265 -7.64 8.53 -8.55
C VAL A 265 -8.45 7.24 -8.55
N LEU A 266 -9.09 6.93 -7.44
CA LEU A 266 -9.73 5.62 -7.22
C LEU A 266 -10.76 5.27 -8.29
N LEU A 267 -11.51 6.25 -8.78
CA LEU A 267 -12.44 6.07 -9.91
C LEU A 267 -11.77 5.49 -11.15
N TRP A 268 -10.57 5.95 -11.48
CA TRP A 268 -9.84 5.48 -12.65
C TRP A 268 -9.23 4.10 -12.45
N ARG A 269 -8.84 3.75 -11.21
CA ARG A 269 -8.43 2.37 -10.86
C ARG A 269 -9.61 1.41 -11.00
N MET A 270 -10.79 1.77 -10.46
CA MET A 270 -12.01 0.98 -10.61
C MET A 270 -12.39 0.76 -12.07
N HIS A 271 -12.34 1.82 -12.88
CA HIS A 271 -12.62 1.74 -14.32
C HIS A 271 -11.63 0.81 -15.04
N ALA A 272 -10.33 0.92 -14.75
CA ALA A 272 -9.30 0.08 -15.37
C ALA A 272 -9.38 -1.39 -14.95
N LEU A 273 -9.79 -1.67 -13.70
CA LEU A 273 -9.99 -3.02 -13.21
C LEU A 273 -11.28 -3.66 -13.74
N ARG A 274 -12.32 -2.86 -14.03
CA ARG A 274 -13.56 -3.30 -14.66
C ARG A 274 -13.39 -3.59 -16.16
N ASP A 275 -12.75 -2.66 -16.90
CA ASP A 275 -12.46 -2.82 -18.33
C ASP A 275 -10.99 -3.17 -18.57
N ARG A 276 -10.71 -4.47 -18.57
CA ARG A 276 -9.35 -5.03 -18.76
C ARG A 276 -8.87 -5.01 -20.19
N ARG A 277 -9.67 -4.58 -21.16
CA ARG A 277 -9.29 -4.48 -22.58
C ARG A 277 -8.34 -3.33 -22.85
N ARG A 278 -8.23 -2.37 -21.92
CA ARG A 278 -7.37 -1.18 -22.06
C ARG A 278 -6.52 -0.98 -20.80
N PRO A 279 -5.29 -0.49 -20.96
CA PRO A 279 -4.48 -0.11 -19.83
C PRO A 279 -5.11 1.11 -19.14
N GLY A 280 -4.86 1.28 -17.83
CA GLY A 280 -5.26 2.45 -17.08
C GLY A 280 -4.72 3.76 -17.68
N ARG A 281 -5.47 4.82 -17.54
CA ARG A 281 -5.09 6.14 -18.08
C ARG A 281 -4.17 6.87 -17.10
N LEU A 282 -3.07 7.44 -17.61
CA LEU A 282 -2.07 8.10 -16.77
C LEU A 282 -2.35 9.60 -16.55
N LEU A 283 -2.75 10.33 -17.60
CA LEU A 283 -2.91 11.78 -17.53
C LEU A 283 -4.33 12.25 -17.87
N TRP A 284 -4.99 11.56 -18.76
CA TRP A 284 -6.30 11.98 -19.26
C TRP A 284 -7.36 10.98 -18.82
N ARG A 285 -8.55 11.45 -18.51
CA ARG A 285 -9.67 10.60 -18.10
C ARG A 285 -9.96 9.50 -19.12
N PRO A 286 -10.49 8.36 -18.70
CA PRO A 286 -11.04 7.36 -19.61
C PRO A 286 -12.10 7.97 -20.53
N ARG A 287 -12.29 7.40 -21.71
CA ARG A 287 -13.32 7.79 -22.67
C ARG A 287 -14.12 6.55 -23.05
N GLU A 288 -15.41 6.71 -23.28
CA GLU A 288 -16.23 5.61 -23.74
C GLU A 288 -15.81 5.13 -25.14
N PRO A 289 -15.78 3.80 -25.37
CA PRO A 289 -15.35 3.25 -26.65
C PRO A 289 -16.22 3.67 -27.84
N TRP A 290 -17.51 3.83 -27.63
CA TRP A 290 -18.48 4.08 -28.68
C TRP A 290 -18.38 5.48 -29.31
N LEU A 291 -17.77 6.46 -28.64
CA LEU A 291 -17.52 7.79 -29.22
C LEU A 291 -16.55 7.77 -30.41
N TRP A 292 -15.83 6.67 -30.64
CA TRP A 292 -14.81 6.52 -31.68
C TRP A 292 -15.01 5.30 -32.60
N GLY A 293 -16.14 4.66 -32.57
CA GLY A 293 -16.59 3.73 -33.61
C GLY A 293 -15.88 2.39 -33.78
N THR A 294 -14.88 2.06 -32.98
CA THR A 294 -14.21 0.75 -33.05
C THR A 294 -14.12 0.09 -31.69
N PRO A 295 -14.82 -1.05 -31.47
CA PRO A 295 -14.52 -1.90 -30.33
C PRO A 295 -13.05 -2.36 -30.46
N ALA A 296 -12.23 -2.11 -29.44
CA ALA A 296 -10.90 -2.71 -29.39
C ALA A 296 -11.04 -4.24 -29.48
N ALA A 297 -10.20 -4.87 -30.28
CA ALA A 297 -10.18 -6.31 -30.41
C ALA A 297 -10.11 -6.96 -29.02
N PRO A 298 -10.95 -7.96 -28.74
CA PRO A 298 -10.89 -8.67 -27.47
C PRO A 298 -9.47 -9.24 -27.32
N GLY A 299 -8.77 -8.90 -26.27
CA GLY A 299 -7.53 -9.55 -25.91
C GLY A 299 -6.24 -8.72 -25.87
N ALA A 300 -6.23 -7.46 -26.33
CA ALA A 300 -4.96 -6.70 -26.39
C ALA A 300 -4.28 -6.48 -25.03
N TYR A 301 -5.04 -6.50 -23.93
CA TYR A 301 -4.55 -6.42 -22.55
C TYR A 301 -5.29 -7.35 -21.60
N ALA A 302 -6.13 -8.24 -22.14
CA ALA A 302 -6.57 -9.38 -21.34
C ALA A 302 -5.31 -10.19 -21.02
N LEU A 303 -4.99 -10.29 -19.73
CA LEU A 303 -4.04 -11.31 -19.30
C LEU A 303 -4.57 -12.62 -19.84
N PRO A 304 -3.72 -13.45 -20.48
CA PRO A 304 -4.19 -14.77 -20.93
C PRO A 304 -4.88 -15.41 -19.73
N ALA A 305 -6.13 -15.81 -19.90
CA ALA A 305 -6.79 -16.67 -18.93
C ALA A 305 -5.79 -17.78 -18.69
N MET A 306 -5.38 -17.96 -17.43
CA MET A 306 -4.39 -19.00 -17.09
C MET A 306 -5.07 -20.34 -17.35
N VAL A 307 -4.96 -20.81 -18.59
CA VAL A 307 -5.50 -22.08 -19.02
C VAL A 307 -4.77 -23.15 -18.20
N GLY A 308 -5.51 -23.85 -17.35
CA GLY A 308 -4.98 -24.96 -16.57
C GLY A 308 -4.59 -24.65 -15.12
N PHE A 309 -4.89 -23.47 -14.60
CA PHE A 309 -4.69 -23.23 -13.18
C PHE A 309 -5.97 -23.56 -12.40
N SER A 310 -6.07 -24.80 -11.94
CA SER A 310 -6.90 -25.09 -10.77
C SER A 310 -6.24 -24.36 -9.58
N PRO A 311 -6.97 -23.53 -8.83
CA PRO A 311 -6.41 -22.99 -7.61
C PRO A 311 -5.97 -24.19 -6.76
N THR A 312 -4.69 -24.26 -6.43
CA THR A 312 -4.24 -25.23 -5.42
C THR A 312 -5.11 -24.99 -4.21
N PRO A 313 -5.88 -25.97 -3.72
CA PRO A 313 -6.64 -25.77 -2.50
C PRO A 313 -5.65 -25.24 -1.47
N LEU A 314 -5.96 -24.13 -0.84
CA LEU A 314 -5.20 -23.68 0.31
C LEU A 314 -5.09 -24.88 1.24
N PRO A 315 -3.92 -25.14 1.85
CA PRO A 315 -3.85 -26.13 2.92
C PRO A 315 -5.00 -25.78 3.85
N GLU A 316 -5.83 -26.76 4.14
CA GLU A 316 -7.05 -26.60 4.93
C GLU A 316 -6.67 -25.90 6.24
N VAL A 317 -6.89 -24.59 6.30
CA VAL A 317 -6.67 -23.81 7.51
C VAL A 317 -7.80 -24.23 8.42
N LEU A 318 -7.50 -25.14 9.35
CA LEU A 318 -8.44 -25.59 10.35
C LEU A 318 -9.08 -24.35 10.98
N SER A 319 -10.40 -24.26 10.90
CA SER A 319 -11.12 -23.19 11.59
C SER A 319 -10.77 -23.23 13.07
N THR A 320 -10.83 -22.10 13.75
CA THR A 320 -10.56 -22.01 15.21
C THR A 320 -11.36 -23.04 16.00
N ARG A 321 -12.54 -23.43 15.50
CA ARG A 321 -13.36 -24.50 16.04
C ARG A 321 -12.72 -25.89 15.87
N GLN A 322 -12.13 -26.18 14.72
CA GLN A 322 -11.47 -27.45 14.47
C GLN A 322 -10.14 -27.61 15.23
N VAL A 323 -9.50 -26.48 15.56
CA VAL A 323 -8.32 -26.48 16.44
C VAL A 323 -8.73 -26.72 17.89
N ALA A 324 -9.84 -26.13 18.36
CA ALA A 324 -10.36 -26.32 19.71
C ALA A 324 -10.79 -27.78 19.97
N ASP A 325 -11.33 -28.46 18.99
CA ASP A 325 -11.76 -29.86 19.10
C ASP A 325 -10.60 -30.87 19.10
N ARG A 326 -9.38 -30.45 18.72
CA ARG A 326 -8.18 -31.31 18.67
C ARG A 326 -7.21 -31.12 19.84
N VAL A 327 -7.40 -30.06 20.65
CA VAL A 327 -6.59 -29.84 21.85
C VAL A 327 -7.36 -30.39 23.06
N PRO A 328 -6.86 -31.41 23.76
CA PRO A 328 -7.51 -31.86 24.97
C PRO A 328 -7.59 -30.73 26.00
N VAL A 329 -8.74 -30.54 26.59
CA VAL A 329 -9.04 -29.44 27.54
C VAL A 329 -8.06 -29.46 28.75
N ASP A 330 -7.47 -30.58 29.03
CA ASP A 330 -6.54 -30.78 30.16
C ASP A 330 -5.16 -30.15 29.95
N ALA A 331 -4.80 -29.82 28.68
CA ALA A 331 -3.52 -29.16 28.35
C ALA A 331 -3.54 -27.63 28.62
N VAL A 332 -4.72 -27.02 28.68
CA VAL A 332 -4.87 -25.57 28.89
C VAL A 332 -4.83 -25.20 30.39
N ALA A 333 -5.22 -26.11 31.27
CA ALA A 333 -5.29 -25.83 32.70
C ALA A 333 -3.91 -25.76 33.38
N ASN A 334 -2.87 -26.39 32.80
CA ASN A 334 -1.54 -26.45 33.45
C ASN A 334 -0.60 -25.28 33.02
N THR A 335 -0.96 -24.46 32.04
CA THR A 335 -0.14 -23.29 31.62
C THR A 335 -0.60 -21.98 32.26
N ALA A 336 -1.79 -21.91 32.81
CA ALA A 336 -2.31 -20.69 33.45
C ALA A 336 -1.84 -20.42 34.88
N SER A 337 -1.26 -21.43 35.56
CA SER A 337 -0.86 -21.29 36.97
C SER A 337 0.59 -20.84 37.20
N GLY A 338 1.41 -20.73 36.14
CA GLY A 338 2.83 -20.37 36.22
C GLY A 338 3.20 -18.94 35.87
N ALA A 339 2.27 -18.12 35.36
CA ALA A 339 2.59 -16.83 34.73
C ALA A 339 2.14 -15.57 35.51
N LEU A 340 1.74 -15.69 36.78
CA LEU A 340 1.29 -14.53 37.56
C LEU A 340 2.29 -14.11 38.65
N SER A 341 3.58 -14.05 38.33
CA SER A 341 4.56 -13.45 39.26
C SER A 341 5.74 -12.86 38.51
N SER A 342 5.53 -11.74 37.81
CA SER A 342 6.50 -10.65 37.56
C SER A 342 5.93 -9.62 36.57
N ALA A 343 4.92 -8.88 36.99
CA ALA A 343 4.51 -7.67 36.29
C ALA A 343 5.30 -6.49 36.87
N VAL A 344 6.33 -6.05 36.15
CA VAL A 344 6.94 -4.74 36.33
C VAL A 344 6.10 -3.74 35.52
N PRO A 345 5.57 -2.67 36.09
CA PRO A 345 4.80 -1.70 35.37
C PRO A 345 5.74 -0.86 34.49
N TYR A 346 5.60 -0.98 33.18
CA TYR A 346 6.25 -0.08 32.21
C TYR A 346 5.44 1.22 32.16
N ALA A 347 5.96 2.29 32.74
CA ALA A 347 5.40 3.61 32.61
C ALA A 347 5.61 4.10 31.17
N VAL A 348 4.52 4.32 30.43
CA VAL A 348 4.52 4.99 29.14
C VAL A 348 4.78 6.47 29.42
N PRO A 349 5.81 7.11 28.85
CA PRO A 349 5.95 8.56 28.95
C PRO A 349 4.78 9.23 28.24
N ALA A 350 4.04 10.05 28.98
CA ALA A 350 2.98 10.87 28.43
C ALA A 350 3.59 11.84 27.40
N VAL A 351 3.15 11.74 26.14
CA VAL A 351 3.35 12.79 25.15
C VAL A 351 2.48 13.95 25.60
N VAL A 352 3.13 15.00 26.06
CA VAL A 352 2.49 16.29 26.34
C VAL A 352 2.03 16.84 24.99
N SER A 353 0.75 16.77 24.71
CA SER A 353 0.12 17.58 23.67
C SER A 353 -0.12 18.96 24.23
N GLU A 354 0.72 19.93 23.90
CA GLU A 354 0.38 21.33 24.09
C GLU A 354 -0.79 21.70 23.18
N GLY A 355 -1.84 22.28 23.79
CA GLY A 355 -2.86 23.06 23.11
C GLY A 355 -4.08 22.29 22.60
N ALA A 356 -4.88 21.75 23.51
CA ALA A 356 -6.31 21.64 23.28
C ALA A 356 -6.99 22.61 24.26
N ASP A 357 -7.46 23.75 23.76
CA ASP A 357 -8.31 24.68 24.50
C ASP A 357 -9.50 23.90 25.07
N ALA A 358 -9.64 23.96 26.40
CA ALA A 358 -10.78 23.40 27.09
C ALA A 358 -12.06 24.09 26.56
N ALA A 359 -13.04 23.30 26.18
CA ALA A 359 -14.36 23.81 25.82
C ALA A 359 -14.89 24.66 26.98
N PRO A 360 -15.44 25.83 26.74
CA PRO A 360 -15.97 26.67 27.79
C PRO A 360 -17.11 25.98 28.52
N GLU A 361 -17.07 25.97 29.84
CA GLU A 361 -18.16 25.45 30.67
C GLU A 361 -19.48 26.14 30.31
N PRO A 362 -20.62 25.38 30.28
CA PRO A 362 -21.92 25.96 29.99
C PRO A 362 -22.29 27.01 31.09
N ARG A 363 -22.72 28.17 30.66
CA ARG A 363 -23.24 29.21 31.58
C ARG A 363 -24.44 28.65 32.32
N ARG A 364 -24.49 28.89 33.62
CA ARG A 364 -25.59 28.51 34.50
C ARG A 364 -26.34 29.77 34.94
N ASP A 365 -27.63 29.65 35.05
CA ASP A 365 -28.49 30.70 35.59
C ASP A 365 -28.27 30.89 37.11
N PRO A 366 -28.83 31.90 37.74
CA PRO A 366 -28.70 32.17 39.18
C PRO A 366 -29.26 31.06 40.09
N THR A 367 -29.99 30.08 39.52
CA THR A 367 -30.56 28.93 40.24
C THR A 367 -29.73 27.66 40.04
N GLY A 368 -28.59 27.75 39.28
CA GLY A 368 -27.66 26.63 39.05
C GLY A 368 -28.03 25.71 37.92
N GLN A 369 -29.08 26.00 37.11
CA GLN A 369 -29.49 25.23 35.96
C GLN A 369 -28.79 25.70 34.67
N PRO A 370 -28.51 24.82 33.71
CA PRO A 370 -27.91 25.20 32.42
C PRO A 370 -28.91 26.06 31.61
N GLU A 371 -28.44 27.19 31.08
CA GLU A 371 -29.24 28.04 30.19
C GLU A 371 -29.56 27.25 28.88
N PRO A 372 -30.80 27.36 28.35
CA PRO A 372 -31.15 26.75 27.08
C PRO A 372 -30.36 27.41 25.94
N VAL A 373 -29.75 26.55 25.10
CA VAL A 373 -28.99 26.98 23.91
C VAL A 373 -29.93 27.71 22.96
N ARG A 374 -29.68 28.97 22.67
CA ARG A 374 -30.42 29.72 21.64
C ARG A 374 -30.01 29.26 20.26
N ASP A 375 -30.98 29.11 19.38
CA ASP A 375 -30.79 28.55 18.01
C ASP A 375 -29.89 29.42 17.10
N ASP A 376 -29.57 30.63 17.50
CA ASP A 376 -28.80 31.61 16.71
C ASP A 376 -27.27 31.38 16.77
N ASP A 377 -26.77 30.55 17.67
CA ASP A 377 -25.33 30.30 17.86
C ASP A 377 -24.81 29.05 17.10
N ARG A 378 -25.63 28.39 16.28
CA ARG A 378 -25.24 27.15 15.60
C ARG A 378 -24.31 27.31 14.40
N TRP A 379 -24.08 28.50 13.88
CA TRP A 379 -23.28 28.73 12.68
C TRP A 379 -22.49 30.03 12.75
N ARG A 380 -21.37 30.01 13.47
CA ARG A 380 -20.26 30.95 13.20
C ARG A 380 -18.99 30.14 12.98
N PRO A 381 -18.21 30.43 11.88
CA PRO A 381 -17.00 29.72 11.50
C PRO A 381 -15.87 29.91 12.50
#